data_14259f112e70152d9ed73012c6f99da3
#
_entry.id   14259f112e70152d9ed73012c6f99da3
#
_cell.length_a   1.000
_cell.length_b   1.000
_cell.length_c   1.000
_cell.angle_alpha   90.00
_cell.angle_beta   90.00
_cell.angle_gamma   90.00
#
_symmetry.space_group_name_H-M   'P 1'
#
loop_
_entity.id
_entity.type
_entity.pdbx_description
1 polymer ?
#
loop_
_entity_poly.entity_id
_entity_poly.type
_entity_poly.pdbx_seq_one_letter_code
_entity_poly.pdbx_strand_id
1 'polypeptide(L)'
;VQVSGPSGVCLGAAEFDRCIGFEDIPTAGAFTVFDHSRDMFEVARNYVHFFQHESCGFCTPCRVGTSLLKHLMDKLHQGCGSPYDFAEIEKLNQLLQTMSHCGLGHTACNPVLDTIARFRPAYE
;
A
#
# COMPACT_ATOMS: atom_id res chain seq x y z
N VAL A 1 -8.27 4.49 9.26
CA VAL A 1 -8.18 5.81 8.62
C VAL A 1 -6.95 5.87 7.72
N GLN A 2 -7.13 6.29 6.48
CA GLN A 2 -6.01 6.59 5.57
C GLN A 2 -5.68 8.08 5.66
N VAL A 3 -4.44 8.39 5.98
CA VAL A 3 -3.91 9.75 6.05
C VAL A 3 -3.02 10.02 4.85
N SER A 4 -3.16 11.16 4.21
CA SER A 4 -2.39 11.60 3.02
C SER A 4 -2.64 10.78 1.74
N GLY A 5 -3.82 10.19 1.60
CA GLY A 5 -4.17 9.42 0.42
C GLY A 5 -3.36 8.11 0.25
N PRO A 6 -3.32 7.52 -0.96
CA PRO A 6 -2.68 6.22 -1.19
C PRO A 6 -1.20 6.15 -0.80
N SER A 7 -0.46 7.25 -0.95
CA SER A 7 0.96 7.34 -0.62
C SER A 7 1.26 7.49 0.88
N GLY A 8 0.24 7.75 1.68
CA GLY A 8 0.37 8.02 3.11
C GLY A 8 0.35 6.77 3.97
N VAL A 9 -0.24 6.90 5.14
CA VAL A 9 -0.26 5.87 6.18
C VAL A 9 -1.70 5.41 6.46
N CYS A 10 -1.92 4.11 6.53
CA CYS A 10 -3.17 3.53 6.97
C CYS A 10 -3.10 3.19 8.46
N LEU A 11 -3.93 3.85 9.27
CA LEU A 11 -3.98 3.70 10.72
C LEU A 11 -5.13 2.78 11.13
N GLY A 12 -4.85 1.89 12.08
CA GLY A 12 -5.86 1.12 12.78
C GLY A 12 -6.49 1.90 13.93
N ALA A 13 -7.62 1.42 14.46
CA ALA A 13 -8.34 2.09 15.56
C ALA A 13 -7.49 2.29 16.83
N ALA A 14 -6.54 1.40 17.11
CA ALA A 14 -5.64 1.50 18.25
C ALA A 14 -4.62 2.66 18.15
N GLU A 15 -4.52 3.31 16.99
CA GLU A 15 -3.55 4.38 16.72
C GLU A 15 -4.21 5.76 16.55
N PHE A 16 -5.50 5.90 16.87
CA PHE A 16 -6.24 7.16 16.65
C PHE A 16 -5.86 8.28 17.61
N ASP A 17 -5.09 8.00 18.64
CA ASP A 17 -4.52 8.99 19.58
C ASP A 17 -3.15 9.51 19.14
N ARG A 18 -2.59 9.06 18.03
CA ARG A 18 -1.32 9.53 17.48
C ARG A 18 -1.43 10.97 16.97
N CYS A 19 -0.31 11.68 17.09
CA CYS A 19 -0.25 13.09 16.69
C CYS A 19 -0.07 13.23 15.18
N ILE A 20 -0.85 14.15 14.59
CA ILE A 20 -0.69 14.54 13.19
C ILE A 20 0.35 15.65 13.13
N GLY A 21 1.52 15.35 12.63
CA GLY A 21 2.64 16.29 12.52
C GLY A 21 3.88 15.64 11.92
N PHE A 22 4.89 16.43 11.63
CA PHE A 22 6.12 15.93 11.02
C PHE A 22 6.88 14.95 11.93
N GLU A 23 6.66 15.04 13.23
CA GLU A 23 7.34 14.22 14.24
C GLU A 23 6.76 12.81 14.35
N ASP A 24 5.51 12.57 13.87
CA ASP A 24 4.85 11.28 13.96
C ASP A 24 4.14 10.90 12.65
N ILE A 25 2.99 11.53 12.35
CA ILE A 25 2.23 11.22 11.12
C ILE A 25 2.17 12.47 10.26
N PRO A 26 3.07 12.63 9.28
CA PRO A 26 3.02 13.75 8.36
C PRO A 26 1.78 13.64 7.46
N THR A 27 1.14 14.76 7.18
CA THR A 27 -0.06 14.79 6.34
C THR A 27 -0.02 15.89 5.31
N ALA A 28 -0.55 15.59 4.10
CA ALA A 28 -0.87 16.56 3.06
C ALA A 28 -2.33 17.07 3.17
N GLY A 29 -3.02 16.78 4.28
CA GLY A 29 -4.37 17.27 4.56
C GLY A 29 -5.52 16.38 4.09
N ALA A 30 -5.23 15.25 3.43
CA ALA A 30 -6.26 14.30 3.01
C ALA A 30 -6.49 13.22 4.07
N PHE A 31 -7.75 13.02 4.45
CA PHE A 31 -8.14 11.97 5.39
C PHE A 31 -9.32 11.18 4.80
N THR A 32 -9.20 9.85 4.79
CA THR A 32 -10.27 8.94 4.40
C THR A 32 -10.61 8.02 5.56
N VAL A 33 -11.83 8.09 6.03
CA VAL A 33 -12.32 7.23 7.13
C VAL A 33 -13.10 6.07 6.52
N PHE A 34 -12.75 4.86 6.91
CA PHE A 34 -13.44 3.63 6.53
C PHE A 34 -14.22 3.09 7.73
N ASP A 35 -15.43 2.69 7.50
CA ASP A 35 -16.26 1.97 8.48
C ASP A 35 -16.08 0.44 8.35
N HIS A 36 -16.79 -0.31 9.18
CA HIS A 36 -16.72 -1.77 9.21
C HIS A 36 -17.27 -2.46 7.95
N SER A 37 -17.94 -1.73 7.05
CA SER A 37 -18.44 -2.29 5.79
C SER A 37 -17.36 -2.44 4.73
N ARG A 38 -16.17 -1.86 4.95
CA ARG A 38 -15.07 -1.86 3.99
C ARG A 38 -14.05 -2.96 4.31
N ASP A 39 -13.80 -3.77 3.30
CA ASP A 39 -12.69 -4.71 3.33
C ASP A 39 -11.38 -3.98 3.08
N MET A 40 -10.47 -4.02 4.06
CA MET A 40 -9.20 -3.30 3.99
C MET A 40 -8.23 -3.93 2.96
N PHE A 41 -8.38 -5.21 2.64
CA PHE A 41 -7.68 -5.83 1.53
C PHE A 41 -8.10 -5.19 0.18
N GLU A 42 -9.40 -5.04 -0.05
CA GLU A 42 -9.92 -4.42 -1.28
C GLU A 42 -9.53 -2.94 -1.38
N VAL A 43 -9.47 -2.22 -0.26
CA VAL A 43 -8.97 -0.84 -0.22
C VAL A 43 -7.50 -0.79 -0.67
N ALA A 44 -6.65 -1.65 -0.09
CA ALA A 44 -5.23 -1.72 -0.47
C ALA A 44 -5.05 -2.11 -1.93
N ARG A 45 -5.81 -3.10 -2.40
CA ARG A 45 -5.80 -3.55 -3.80
C ARG A 45 -6.18 -2.42 -4.76
N ASN A 46 -7.22 -1.65 -4.43
CA ASN A 46 -7.63 -0.50 -5.23
C ASN A 46 -6.53 0.57 -5.31
N TYR A 47 -5.81 0.82 -4.21
CA TYR A 47 -4.68 1.74 -4.22
C TYR A 47 -3.51 1.21 -5.05
N VAL A 48 -3.25 -0.08 -5.05
CA VAL A 48 -2.22 -0.70 -5.92
C VAL A 48 -2.58 -0.53 -7.40
N HIS A 49 -3.85 -0.73 -7.77
CA HIS A 49 -4.33 -0.46 -9.12
C HIS A 49 -4.14 1.00 -9.52
N PHE A 50 -4.41 1.93 -8.59
CA PHE A 50 -4.13 3.35 -8.79
C PHE A 50 -2.65 3.59 -9.07
N PHE A 51 -1.72 3.09 -8.25
CA PHE A 51 -0.28 3.28 -8.47
C PHE A 51 0.19 2.71 -9.81
N GLN A 52 -0.31 1.55 -10.20
CA GLN A 52 0.03 0.94 -11.48
C GLN A 52 -0.50 1.79 -12.65
N HIS A 53 -1.71 2.30 -12.55
CA HIS A 53 -2.32 3.14 -13.59
C HIS A 53 -1.62 4.50 -13.72
N GLU A 54 -1.25 5.12 -12.61
CA GLU A 54 -0.61 6.44 -12.57
C GLU A 54 0.91 6.40 -12.81
N SER A 55 1.51 5.23 -12.89
CA SER A 55 2.93 5.11 -13.24
C SER A 55 3.18 5.69 -14.63
N CYS A 56 4.09 6.67 -14.72
CA CYS A 56 4.47 7.27 -16.01
C CYS A 56 5.29 6.31 -16.89
N GLY A 57 5.73 5.16 -16.34
CA GLY A 57 6.48 4.13 -17.06
C GLY A 57 7.95 4.47 -17.33
N PHE A 58 8.45 5.63 -16.89
CA PHE A 58 9.83 6.05 -17.18
C PHE A 58 10.87 5.11 -16.56
N CYS A 59 10.85 4.92 -15.25
CA CYS A 59 11.84 4.06 -14.60
C CYS A 59 11.36 2.61 -14.47
N THR A 60 12.27 1.68 -14.73
CA THR A 60 11.98 0.24 -14.73
C THR A 60 11.42 -0.27 -13.38
N PRO A 61 12.00 0.09 -12.21
CA PRO A 61 11.49 -0.42 -10.94
C PRO A 61 10.02 -0.05 -10.72
N CYS A 62 9.61 1.18 -10.96
CA CYS A 62 8.21 1.59 -10.82
C CYS A 62 7.31 0.92 -11.86
N ARG A 63 7.68 0.97 -13.16
CA ARG A 63 6.88 0.38 -14.25
C ARG A 63 6.63 -1.12 -14.03
N VAL A 64 7.69 -1.87 -13.73
CA VAL A 64 7.59 -3.32 -13.55
C VAL A 64 7.10 -3.66 -12.15
N GLY A 65 7.62 -2.99 -11.11
CA GLY A 65 7.29 -3.27 -9.72
C GLY A 65 5.83 -3.04 -9.39
N THR A 66 5.21 -1.94 -9.85
CA THR A 66 3.77 -1.71 -9.62
C THR A 66 2.90 -2.73 -10.37
N SER A 67 3.32 -3.18 -11.55
CA SER A 67 2.62 -4.23 -12.30
C SER A 67 2.72 -5.59 -11.60
N LEU A 68 3.88 -5.94 -11.06
CA LEU A 68 4.07 -7.15 -10.26
C LEU A 68 3.28 -7.10 -8.95
N LEU A 69 3.30 -5.97 -8.26
CA LEU A 69 2.53 -5.77 -7.03
C LEU A 69 1.03 -5.96 -7.28
N LYS A 70 0.52 -5.35 -8.37
CA LYS A 70 -0.87 -5.56 -8.80
C LYS A 70 -1.18 -7.04 -9.05
N HIS A 71 -0.30 -7.73 -9.76
CA HIS A 71 -0.47 -9.16 -10.04
C HIS A 71 -0.52 -10.01 -8.76
N LEU A 72 0.35 -9.72 -7.79
CA LEU A 72 0.35 -10.38 -6.48
C LEU A 72 -0.94 -10.13 -5.71
N MET A 73 -1.43 -8.90 -5.69
CA MET A 73 -2.71 -8.56 -5.05
C MET A 73 -3.90 -9.24 -5.73
N ASP A 74 -3.92 -9.29 -7.06
CA ASP A 74 -4.96 -9.99 -7.81
C ASP A 74 -4.92 -11.52 -7.60
N LYS A 75 -3.73 -12.10 -7.46
CA LYS A 75 -3.52 -13.51 -7.10
C LYS A 75 -4.05 -13.82 -5.69
N LEU A 76 -3.74 -12.95 -4.71
CA LEU A 76 -4.27 -13.06 -3.35
C LEU A 76 -5.80 -12.97 -3.35
N HIS A 77 -6.37 -12.02 -4.09
CA HIS A 77 -7.83 -11.86 -4.23
C HIS A 77 -8.52 -13.12 -4.75
N GLN A 78 -7.87 -13.86 -5.65
CA GLN A 78 -8.38 -15.11 -6.20
C GLN A 78 -8.25 -16.31 -5.24
N GLY A 79 -7.72 -16.12 -4.03
CA GLY A 79 -7.48 -17.19 -3.07
C GLY A 79 -6.32 -18.11 -3.44
N CYS A 80 -5.48 -17.71 -4.39
CA CYS A 80 -4.31 -18.48 -4.84
C CYS A 80 -3.00 -18.04 -4.17
N GLY A 81 -3.12 -17.28 -3.07
CA GLY A 81 -1.98 -16.74 -2.33
C GLY A 81 -1.19 -17.80 -1.57
N SER A 82 0.06 -17.48 -1.28
CA SER A 82 0.95 -18.28 -0.48
C SER A 82 1.80 -17.39 0.44
N PRO A 83 2.39 -17.93 1.53
CA PRO A 83 3.32 -17.18 2.37
C PRO A 83 4.50 -16.57 1.59
N TYR A 84 4.90 -17.21 0.48
CA TYR A 84 5.95 -16.71 -0.39
C TYR A 84 5.58 -15.36 -1.04
N ASP A 85 4.31 -15.14 -1.37
CA ASP A 85 3.85 -13.90 -2.01
C ASP A 85 4.05 -12.69 -1.10
N PHE A 86 3.89 -12.85 0.22
CA PHE A 86 4.18 -11.79 1.18
C PHE A 86 5.67 -11.43 1.21
N ALA A 87 6.56 -12.43 1.13
CA ALA A 87 8.00 -12.18 1.04
C ALA A 87 8.37 -11.46 -0.27
N GLU A 88 7.68 -11.75 -1.37
CA GLU A 88 7.87 -11.04 -2.64
C GLU A 88 7.40 -9.59 -2.57
N ILE A 89 6.29 -9.30 -1.89
CA ILE A 89 5.82 -7.92 -1.65
C ILE A 89 6.88 -7.12 -0.89
N GLU A 90 7.51 -7.70 0.14
CA GLU A 90 8.60 -7.05 0.88
C GLU A 90 9.82 -6.74 0.01
N LYS A 91 10.23 -7.68 -0.85
CA LYS A 91 11.32 -7.47 -1.81
C LYS A 91 10.99 -6.38 -2.82
N LEU A 92 9.76 -6.38 -3.34
CA LEU A 92 9.28 -5.32 -4.24
C LEU A 92 9.30 -3.96 -3.55
N ASN A 93 8.89 -3.89 -2.29
CA ASN A 93 8.97 -2.65 -1.52
C ASN A 93 10.40 -2.12 -1.44
N GLN A 94 11.36 -2.96 -1.07
CA GLN A 94 12.77 -2.56 -1.00
C GLN A 94 13.28 -2.05 -2.36
N LEU A 95 12.95 -2.76 -3.45
CA LEU A 95 13.33 -2.36 -4.80
C LEU A 95 12.70 -1.01 -5.18
N LEU A 96 11.40 -0.85 -4.96
CA LEU A 96 10.66 0.36 -5.30
C LEU A 96 11.16 1.56 -4.51
N GLN A 97 11.39 1.42 -3.20
CA GLN A 97 11.87 2.50 -2.34
C GLN A 97 13.29 2.95 -2.68
N THR A 98 14.17 2.03 -3.09
CA THR A 98 15.59 2.36 -3.31
C THR A 98 15.90 2.73 -4.76
N MET A 99 15.16 2.22 -5.72
CA MET A 99 15.52 2.30 -7.14
C MET A 99 14.57 3.17 -7.99
N SER A 100 13.39 3.53 -7.47
CA SER A 100 12.47 4.42 -8.21
C SER A 100 12.98 5.85 -8.24
N HIS A 101 12.63 6.59 -9.31
CA HIS A 101 13.10 7.96 -9.49
C HIS A 101 12.24 9.00 -8.75
N CYS A 102 11.03 8.67 -8.32
CA CYS A 102 10.13 9.63 -7.67
C CYS A 102 9.26 8.98 -6.60
N GLY A 103 8.55 9.83 -5.85
CA GLY A 103 7.71 9.44 -4.74
C GLY A 103 6.60 8.44 -5.08
N LEU A 104 6.12 8.41 -6.33
CA LEU A 104 5.10 7.44 -6.73
C LEU A 104 5.59 6.00 -6.51
N GLY A 105 6.74 5.66 -7.06
CA GLY A 105 7.34 4.33 -6.86
C GLY A 105 7.75 4.08 -5.42
N HIS A 106 8.34 5.08 -4.73
CA HIS A 106 8.78 4.95 -3.34
C HIS A 106 7.64 4.58 -2.39
N THR A 107 6.41 4.98 -2.67
CA THR A 107 5.26 4.81 -1.77
C THR A 107 4.24 3.78 -2.23
N ALA A 108 4.45 3.15 -3.38
CA ALA A 108 3.48 2.24 -4.00
C ALA A 108 3.10 1.03 -3.13
N CYS A 109 4.00 0.55 -2.27
CA CYS A 109 3.74 -0.56 -1.37
C CYS A 109 3.13 -0.15 -0.02
N ASN A 110 3.13 1.13 0.33
CA ASN A 110 2.65 1.60 1.64
C ASN A 110 1.25 1.06 2.00
N PRO A 111 0.22 1.18 1.14
CA PRO A 111 -1.11 0.71 1.52
C PRO A 111 -1.17 -0.80 1.77
N VAL A 112 -0.37 -1.59 1.06
CA VAL A 112 -0.33 -3.05 1.24
C VAL A 112 0.36 -3.40 2.54
N LEU A 113 1.54 -2.87 2.79
CA LEU A 113 2.32 -3.16 4.00
C LEU A 113 1.59 -2.70 5.27
N ASP A 114 1.00 -1.52 5.24
CA ASP A 114 0.23 -0.97 6.36
C ASP A 114 -1.00 -1.84 6.68
N THR A 115 -1.73 -2.28 5.66
CA THR A 115 -2.91 -3.11 5.87
C THR A 115 -2.55 -4.55 6.24
N ILE A 116 -1.47 -5.11 5.73
CA ILE A 116 -0.94 -6.41 6.21
C ILE A 116 -0.58 -6.33 7.69
N ALA A 117 0.07 -5.24 8.11
CA ALA A 117 0.51 -5.09 9.50
C ALA A 117 -0.66 -4.92 10.48
N ARG A 118 -1.74 -4.23 10.07
CA ARG A 118 -2.84 -3.81 10.96
C ARG A 118 -4.13 -4.59 10.78
N PHE A 119 -4.33 -5.17 9.59
CA PHE A 119 -5.56 -5.87 9.21
C PHE A 119 -5.24 -7.26 8.65
N ARG A 120 -4.30 -7.96 9.25
CA ARG A 120 -3.84 -9.29 8.81
C ARG A 120 -4.98 -10.28 8.49
N PRO A 121 -6.06 -10.37 9.27
CA PRO A 121 -7.17 -11.29 8.97
C PRO A 121 -7.85 -11.05 7.62
N ALA A 122 -7.77 -9.84 7.05
CA ALA A 122 -8.30 -9.55 5.72
C ALA A 122 -7.50 -10.23 4.59
N TYR A 123 -6.30 -10.75 4.90
CA TYR A 123 -5.41 -11.42 3.96
C TYR A 123 -5.40 -12.95 4.11
N GLU A 124 -6.13 -13.48 5.07
CA GLU A 124 -6.24 -14.91 5.39
C GLU A 124 -7.57 -15.51 4.91
#